data_7f10d73ad3c08ec04bf1f00463e1a9ee
#
_entry.id   7f10d73ad3c08ec04bf1f00463e1a9ee
#
_cell.length_a   1.000
_cell.length_b   1.000
_cell.length_c   1.000
_cell.angle_alpha   90.00
_cell.angle_beta   90.00
_cell.angle_gamma   90.00
#
_symmetry.space_group_name_H-M   'P 1'
#
loop_
_entity.id
_entity.type
_entity.pdbx_description
1 polymer ?
#
loop_
_entity_poly.entity_id
_entity_poly.type
_entity_poly.pdbx_seq_one_letter_code
_entity_poly.pdbx_strand_id
1 'polypeptide(L)'
;MNDKLTIAVNHALNDARMARARMGMLNPSMGLDAKRNSAWCEYGFPEQVTYENLYALYRRGGIAHGAVEKLVGKCWQTNPEIIEGDDADESENETAWEKKSKQVFTSRFWRSFADADRRRLVGRYAGILLHVNDSLAWDQPVTKGKMLQKVTVAWAGSLTVGDWDTGLNSKTYGQPKMWQYAERLPNGSSRRVNIHPDRVFILGDYSEDAIGFLEPAYNAFVSLEKVEGGSGESFLKNAARQLNINFDKEARLDEIARAHGVDYSELSEIYDKVAREMNIGNDTVLITQGASVAPIVAAVSDPAPTYNVNLQTAAAGVDIPTRILVGNQQAERSSTEDQKYFNARCQSRRVDLAFEIEDFCDKIIDLQIVDSVSQKAVIWDDLNEQTGTEKLTNAKTMGEINQTMQGSGDEPAFTRKEIRTAAGYDNDDEEPLGEEDGDEEDEATDSAA
;
A
#
# COMPACT_ATOMS: atom_id res chain seq x y z
N MET A 1 -7.55 37.47 -8.58
CA MET A 1 -8.81 36.74 -8.83
C MET A 1 -8.81 36.03 -10.18
N ASN A 2 -8.20 36.63 -11.22
CA ASN A 2 -8.11 36.03 -12.56
C ASN A 2 -7.22 34.77 -12.63
N ASP A 3 -6.11 34.74 -11.86
CA ASP A 3 -5.13 33.64 -11.98
C ASP A 3 -5.67 32.31 -11.44
N LYS A 4 -6.44 32.32 -10.32
CA LYS A 4 -7.12 31.12 -9.82
C LYS A 4 -8.16 30.58 -10.81
N LEU A 5 -8.84 31.49 -11.52
CA LEU A 5 -9.79 31.13 -12.56
C LEU A 5 -9.06 30.53 -13.79
N THR A 6 -7.92 31.09 -14.15
CA THR A 6 -7.10 30.61 -15.28
C THR A 6 -6.52 29.22 -15.00
N ILE A 7 -6.05 28.99 -13.76
CA ILE A 7 -5.59 27.69 -13.32
C ILE A 7 -6.74 26.68 -13.36
N ALA A 8 -7.88 26.98 -12.76
CA ALA A 8 -9.06 26.10 -12.77
C ALA A 8 -9.56 25.80 -14.19
N VAL A 9 -9.52 26.77 -15.11
CA VAL A 9 -9.89 26.58 -16.53
C VAL A 9 -8.89 25.69 -17.25
N ASN A 10 -7.59 25.85 -16.98
CA ASN A 10 -6.56 25.00 -17.59
C ASN A 10 -6.68 23.54 -17.11
N HIS A 11 -6.99 23.32 -15.81
CA HIS A 11 -7.26 21.98 -15.29
C HIS A 11 -8.50 21.35 -15.94
N ALA A 12 -9.62 22.06 -15.98
CA ALA A 12 -10.81 21.59 -16.65
C ALA A 12 -10.59 21.27 -18.15
N LEU A 13 -9.70 22.03 -18.82
CA LEU A 13 -9.31 21.76 -20.20
C LEU A 13 -8.43 20.52 -20.34
N ASN A 14 -7.51 20.27 -19.41
CA ASN A 14 -6.68 19.07 -19.40
C ASN A 14 -7.52 17.83 -19.10
N ASP A 15 -8.40 17.88 -18.12
CA ASP A 15 -9.34 16.81 -17.80
C ASP A 15 -10.25 16.49 -18.99
N ALA A 16 -10.79 17.54 -19.66
CA ALA A 16 -11.57 17.36 -20.86
C ALA A 16 -10.77 16.77 -22.04
N ARG A 17 -9.48 17.09 -22.17
CA ARG A 17 -8.58 16.49 -23.17
C ARG A 17 -8.28 15.04 -22.87
N MET A 18 -8.02 14.70 -21.61
CA MET A 18 -7.80 13.32 -21.17
C MET A 18 -9.06 12.46 -21.31
N ALA A 19 -10.23 12.98 -20.94
CA ALA A 19 -11.51 12.32 -21.17
C ALA A 19 -11.76 12.09 -22.67
N ARG A 20 -11.50 13.08 -23.54
CA ARG A 20 -11.58 12.93 -25.00
C ARG A 20 -10.60 11.92 -25.57
N ALA A 21 -9.35 11.91 -25.11
CA ALA A 21 -8.36 10.95 -25.57
C ALA A 21 -8.78 9.51 -25.24
N ARG A 22 -9.32 9.28 -24.04
CA ARG A 22 -9.85 7.98 -23.63
C ARG A 22 -11.16 7.61 -24.34
N MET A 23 -12.05 8.56 -24.58
CA MET A 23 -13.21 8.35 -25.45
C MET A 23 -12.80 7.95 -26.86
N GLY A 24 -11.73 8.53 -27.42
CA GLY A 24 -11.16 8.15 -28.70
C GLY A 24 -10.60 6.73 -28.71
N MET A 25 -10.04 6.25 -27.59
CA MET A 25 -9.54 4.88 -27.43
C MET A 25 -10.66 3.83 -27.31
N LEU A 26 -11.79 4.21 -26.70
CA LEU A 26 -12.92 3.30 -26.44
C LEU A 26 -14.01 3.38 -27.49
N ASN A 27 -13.95 4.36 -28.43
CA ASN A 27 -15.01 4.65 -29.40
C ASN A 27 -14.71 4.03 -30.78
N PRO A 28 -15.65 3.90 -31.59
CA PRO A 28 -16.23 2.97 -32.59
C PRO A 28 -15.30 1.92 -33.20
N SER A 29 -13.99 2.05 -33.12
CA SER A 29 -13.05 1.01 -33.62
C SER A 29 -13.13 -0.29 -32.83
N MET A 30 -13.72 -0.30 -31.63
CA MET A 30 -13.93 -1.48 -30.80
C MET A 30 -15.38 -1.98 -30.79
N GLY A 31 -16.27 -1.45 -31.64
CA GLY A 31 -17.67 -1.87 -31.71
C GLY A 31 -18.51 -1.50 -30.48
N LEU A 32 -18.06 -0.56 -29.66
CA LEU A 32 -18.82 -0.04 -28.52
C LEU A 32 -19.92 0.92 -28.99
N ASP A 33 -21.08 0.84 -28.32
CA ASP A 33 -22.27 1.62 -28.65
C ASP A 33 -21.96 3.14 -28.60
N ALA A 34 -22.16 3.83 -29.72
CA ALA A 34 -21.99 5.28 -29.84
C ALA A 34 -22.91 6.11 -28.91
N LYS A 35 -23.86 5.48 -28.24
CA LYS A 35 -24.75 6.12 -27.25
C LYS A 35 -24.10 6.36 -25.90
N ARG A 36 -22.93 5.74 -25.62
CA ARG A 36 -22.23 5.86 -24.33
C ARG A 36 -21.22 6.99 -24.37
N ASN A 37 -21.56 8.12 -23.75
CA ASN A 37 -20.72 9.30 -23.71
C ASN A 37 -19.56 9.21 -22.71
N SER A 38 -19.72 8.44 -21.63
CA SER A 38 -18.67 8.19 -20.62
C SER A 38 -18.82 6.80 -20.07
N ALA A 39 -17.93 5.88 -20.47
CA ALA A 39 -17.98 4.50 -20.02
C ALA A 39 -17.86 4.37 -18.50
N TRP A 40 -17.12 5.24 -17.84
CA TRP A 40 -16.94 5.15 -16.38
C TRP A 40 -18.18 5.54 -15.62
N CYS A 41 -18.81 6.68 -15.95
CA CYS A 41 -20.03 7.12 -15.29
C CYS A 41 -21.18 6.14 -15.55
N GLU A 42 -21.28 5.59 -16.76
CA GLU A 42 -22.28 4.58 -17.10
C GLU A 42 -22.12 3.27 -16.35
N TYR A 43 -20.90 2.88 -16.03
CA TYR A 43 -20.61 1.72 -15.18
C TYR A 43 -20.64 2.03 -13.68
N GLY A 44 -21.06 3.27 -13.32
CA GLY A 44 -21.22 3.69 -11.92
C GLY A 44 -19.87 3.96 -11.21
N PHE A 45 -18.87 4.40 -11.96
CA PHE A 45 -17.61 4.91 -11.41
C PHE A 45 -17.59 6.44 -11.47
N PRO A 46 -16.87 7.12 -10.57
CA PRO A 46 -16.72 8.57 -10.63
C PRO A 46 -15.93 9.00 -11.86
N GLU A 47 -16.25 10.15 -12.40
CA GLU A 47 -15.50 10.75 -13.53
C GLU A 47 -14.08 11.13 -13.11
N GLN A 48 -13.93 11.64 -11.88
CA GLN A 48 -12.66 11.95 -11.25
C GLN A 48 -12.55 11.23 -9.91
N VAL A 49 -11.40 10.63 -9.66
CA VAL A 49 -11.11 9.97 -8.39
C VAL A 49 -10.54 11.01 -7.43
N THR A 50 -11.29 11.31 -6.38
CA THR A 50 -10.89 12.27 -5.35
C THR A 50 -10.10 11.60 -4.22
N TYR A 51 -9.44 12.42 -3.38
CA TYR A 51 -8.81 11.93 -2.15
C TYR A 51 -9.79 11.16 -1.26
N GLU A 52 -11.02 11.67 -1.10
CA GLU A 52 -12.05 11.05 -0.28
C GLU A 52 -12.43 9.65 -0.78
N ASN A 53 -12.48 9.48 -2.10
CA ASN A 53 -12.72 8.17 -2.73
C ASN A 53 -11.58 7.19 -2.40
N LEU A 54 -10.33 7.61 -2.56
CA LEU A 54 -9.15 6.78 -2.26
C LEU A 54 -9.04 6.46 -0.77
N TYR A 55 -9.30 7.44 0.09
CA TYR A 55 -9.27 7.26 1.53
C TYR A 55 -10.38 6.31 2.01
N ALA A 56 -11.61 6.44 1.48
CA ALA A 56 -12.70 5.53 1.79
C ALA A 56 -12.38 4.09 1.38
N LEU A 57 -11.82 3.93 0.17
CA LEU A 57 -11.38 2.64 -0.36
C LEU A 57 -10.29 2.01 0.53
N TYR A 58 -9.24 2.76 0.88
CA TYR A 58 -8.18 2.29 1.79
C TYR A 58 -8.73 1.92 3.17
N ARG A 59 -9.63 2.73 3.70
CA ARG A 59 -10.15 2.54 5.07
C ARG A 59 -11.01 1.30 5.23
N ARG A 60 -11.71 0.86 4.19
CA ARG A 60 -12.69 -0.24 4.26
C ARG A 60 -12.50 -1.33 3.23
N GLY A 61 -11.88 -1.05 2.10
CA GLY A 61 -11.64 -2.02 1.03
C GLY A 61 -10.49 -2.96 1.39
N GLY A 62 -10.77 -4.23 1.66
CA GLY A 62 -9.77 -5.20 2.15
C GLY A 62 -8.57 -5.35 1.22
N ILE A 63 -8.80 -5.46 -0.09
CA ILE A 63 -7.72 -5.64 -1.09
C ILE A 63 -6.90 -4.35 -1.28
N ALA A 64 -7.56 -3.19 -1.36
CA ALA A 64 -6.88 -1.90 -1.50
C ALA A 64 -6.05 -1.55 -0.26
N HIS A 65 -6.59 -1.81 0.94
CA HIS A 65 -5.85 -1.70 2.20
C HIS A 65 -4.62 -2.61 2.19
N GLY A 66 -4.82 -3.88 1.84
CA GLY A 66 -3.74 -4.87 1.77
C GLY A 66 -2.63 -4.48 0.78
N ALA A 67 -2.96 -3.86 -0.36
CA ALA A 67 -1.99 -3.39 -1.33
C ALA A 67 -1.04 -2.35 -0.73
N VAL A 68 -1.57 -1.34 -0.04
CA VAL A 68 -0.79 -0.29 0.62
C VAL A 68 0.05 -0.88 1.76
N GLU A 69 -0.56 -1.65 2.67
CA GLU A 69 0.12 -2.18 3.84
C GLU A 69 1.26 -3.15 3.48
N LYS A 70 1.06 -4.00 2.47
CA LYS A 70 2.09 -4.94 2.02
C LYS A 70 3.26 -4.23 1.38
N LEU A 71 3.00 -3.22 0.53
CA LEU A 71 4.06 -2.45 -0.11
C LEU A 71 4.88 -1.66 0.93
N VAL A 72 4.21 -0.93 1.81
CA VAL A 72 4.88 -0.18 2.89
C VAL A 72 5.61 -1.12 3.84
N GLY A 73 4.91 -2.17 4.33
CA GLY A 73 5.48 -3.12 5.27
C GLY A 73 6.72 -3.84 4.74
N LYS A 74 6.79 -4.09 3.42
CA LYS A 74 7.97 -4.70 2.82
C LYS A 74 9.10 -3.68 2.60
N CYS A 75 8.79 -2.47 2.09
CA CYS A 75 9.80 -1.43 1.92
C CYS A 75 10.42 -0.97 3.26
N TRP A 76 9.62 -0.91 4.32
CA TRP A 76 10.05 -0.50 5.66
C TRP A 76 10.26 -1.68 6.62
N GLN A 77 10.61 -2.85 6.10
CA GLN A 77 10.93 -4.03 6.92
C GLN A 77 12.11 -3.75 7.86
N THR A 78 13.09 -3.00 7.37
CA THR A 78 14.23 -2.45 8.13
C THR A 78 14.24 -0.95 8.02
N ASN A 79 14.85 -0.26 8.98
CA ASN A 79 15.04 1.18 8.90
C ASN A 79 16.25 1.50 8.02
N PRO A 80 16.22 2.58 7.23
CA PRO A 80 17.43 3.04 6.53
C PRO A 80 18.44 3.63 7.50
N GLU A 81 19.70 3.60 7.12
CA GLU A 81 20.78 4.33 7.76
C GLU A 81 21.25 5.48 6.88
N ILE A 82 21.55 6.62 7.49
CA ILE A 82 22.15 7.76 6.79
C ILE A 82 23.61 7.82 7.20
N ILE A 83 24.50 7.67 6.23
CA ILE A 83 25.95 7.68 6.42
C ILE A 83 26.58 8.93 5.83
N GLU A 84 27.74 9.28 6.32
CA GLU A 84 28.64 10.31 5.76
C GLU A 84 29.53 9.66 4.70
N GLY A 85 29.52 10.18 3.47
CA GLY A 85 30.24 9.62 2.32
C GLY A 85 29.33 8.89 1.33
N ASP A 86 29.93 8.14 0.40
CA ASP A 86 29.24 7.43 -0.69
C ASP A 86 29.06 5.94 -0.40
N ASP A 87 29.93 5.33 0.44
CA ASP A 87 29.98 3.89 0.64
C ASP A 87 30.01 3.50 2.11
N ALA A 88 29.27 2.46 2.45
CA ALA A 88 29.22 1.89 3.80
C ALA A 88 30.53 1.22 4.23
N ASP A 89 31.37 0.82 3.26
CA ASP A 89 32.56 0.00 3.51
C ASP A 89 33.82 0.80 3.86
N GLU A 90 33.80 2.14 3.79
CA GLU A 90 35.01 2.95 4.00
C GLU A 90 35.39 3.22 5.46
N SER A 91 34.50 2.98 6.42
CA SER A 91 34.84 3.12 7.85
C SER A 91 34.10 2.14 8.76
N GLU A 92 34.84 1.27 9.44
CA GLU A 92 34.31 0.44 10.54
C GLU A 92 33.76 1.26 11.72
N ASN A 93 34.01 2.58 11.78
CA ASN A 93 33.65 3.43 12.91
C ASN A 93 32.68 4.55 12.51
N GLU A 94 31.57 4.65 13.20
CA GLU A 94 30.62 5.77 13.04
C GLU A 94 31.30 7.13 13.22
N THR A 95 31.06 8.05 12.27
CA THR A 95 31.59 9.41 12.32
C THR A 95 30.90 10.24 13.42
N ALA A 96 31.49 11.39 13.75
CA ALA A 96 30.89 12.31 14.70
C ALA A 96 29.55 12.89 14.20
N TRP A 97 29.45 13.05 12.88
CA TRP A 97 28.22 13.52 12.23
C TRP A 97 27.11 12.47 12.29
N GLU A 98 27.42 11.21 12.00
CA GLU A 98 26.47 10.09 12.07
C GLU A 98 25.91 9.92 13.48
N LYS A 99 26.74 10.00 14.52
CA LYS A 99 26.30 9.95 15.91
C LYS A 99 25.32 11.06 16.27
N LYS A 100 25.51 12.27 15.71
CA LYS A 100 24.56 13.38 15.89
C LYS A 100 23.30 13.19 15.08
N SER A 101 23.41 12.76 13.83
CA SER A 101 22.25 12.52 12.94
C SER A 101 21.33 11.44 13.50
N LYS A 102 21.86 10.36 14.07
CA LYS A 102 21.09 9.28 14.75
C LYS A 102 20.27 9.78 15.93
N GLN A 103 20.61 10.92 16.54
CA GLN A 103 19.77 11.53 17.59
C GLN A 103 18.48 12.15 17.04
N VAL A 104 18.48 12.57 15.76
CA VAL A 104 17.30 13.09 15.05
C VAL A 104 16.57 11.95 14.36
N PHE A 105 17.29 11.12 13.62
CA PHE A 105 16.76 9.99 12.83
C PHE A 105 16.61 8.72 13.67
N THR A 106 15.86 8.81 14.74
CA THR A 106 15.59 7.70 15.65
C THR A 106 14.62 6.68 15.02
N SER A 107 14.54 5.46 15.57
CA SER A 107 13.53 4.47 15.15
C SER A 107 12.10 5.02 15.22
N ARG A 108 11.82 5.95 16.15
CA ARG A 108 10.53 6.63 16.25
C ARG A 108 10.28 7.56 15.06
N PHE A 109 11.33 8.26 14.61
CA PHE A 109 11.29 9.09 13.41
C PHE A 109 10.99 8.24 12.18
N TRP A 110 11.73 7.15 11.97
CA TRP A 110 11.53 6.24 10.84
C TRP A 110 10.13 5.66 10.80
N ARG A 111 9.56 5.32 11.95
CA ARG A 111 8.16 4.89 12.04
C ARG A 111 7.19 5.98 11.56
N SER A 112 7.47 7.24 11.87
CA SER A 112 6.65 8.37 11.39
C SER A 112 6.84 8.60 9.89
N PHE A 113 8.04 8.40 9.38
CA PHE A 113 8.33 8.50 7.94
C PHE A 113 7.64 7.38 7.15
N ALA A 114 7.68 6.15 7.65
CA ALA A 114 6.91 5.03 7.09
C ALA A 114 5.39 5.29 7.11
N ASP A 115 4.87 5.96 8.14
CA ASP A 115 3.46 6.38 8.19
C ASP A 115 3.16 7.48 7.16
N ALA A 116 4.09 8.40 6.91
CA ALA A 116 3.97 9.39 5.85
C ALA A 116 3.96 8.71 4.46
N ASP A 117 4.83 7.74 4.26
CA ASP A 117 4.86 6.93 3.04
C ASP A 117 3.55 6.17 2.80
N ARG A 118 2.99 5.56 3.85
CA ARG A 118 1.64 4.94 3.80
C ARG A 118 0.58 5.94 3.35
N ARG A 119 0.58 7.14 3.93
CA ARG A 119 -0.44 8.16 3.66
C ARG A 119 -0.33 8.73 2.25
N ARG A 120 0.89 8.89 1.72
CA ARG A 120 1.08 9.34 0.33
C ARG A 120 0.57 8.33 -0.69
N LEU A 121 0.75 7.02 -0.45
CA LEU A 121 0.23 5.99 -1.34
C LEU A 121 -1.30 6.03 -1.45
N VAL A 122 -1.98 6.51 -0.41
CA VAL A 122 -3.43 6.71 -0.43
C VAL A 122 -3.79 8.07 -1.03
N GLY A 123 -3.08 9.14 -0.66
CA GLY A 123 -3.47 10.53 -0.92
C GLY A 123 -2.62 11.27 -1.95
N ARG A 124 -1.77 10.60 -2.74
CA ARG A 124 -0.77 11.15 -3.67
C ARG A 124 0.41 11.81 -2.96
N TYR A 125 0.17 12.49 -1.84
CA TYR A 125 1.20 13.06 -0.97
C TYR A 125 0.82 12.96 0.50
N ALA A 126 1.80 13.13 1.36
CA ALA A 126 1.63 13.30 2.80
C ALA A 126 2.54 14.44 3.29
N GLY A 127 2.11 15.14 4.31
CA GLY A 127 2.92 16.18 4.94
C GLY A 127 3.57 15.68 6.22
N ILE A 128 4.86 15.92 6.39
CA ILE A 128 5.59 15.76 7.64
C ILE A 128 5.74 17.14 8.26
N LEU A 129 5.04 17.38 9.36
CA LEU A 129 5.03 18.65 10.08
C LEU A 129 6.12 18.64 11.15
N LEU A 130 7.03 19.59 11.09
CA LEU A 130 8.20 19.70 11.98
C LEU A 130 7.86 20.54 13.21
N HIS A 131 7.91 19.94 14.39
CA HIS A 131 7.80 20.63 15.66
C HIS A 131 9.19 20.99 16.17
N VAL A 132 9.59 22.23 15.90
CA VAL A 132 10.90 22.77 16.32
C VAL A 132 10.74 23.55 17.61
N ASN A 133 11.72 23.46 18.51
CA ASN A 133 11.71 24.15 19.82
C ASN A 133 12.16 25.59 19.68
N ASP A 134 11.43 26.41 18.93
CA ASP A 134 11.74 27.83 18.70
C ASP A 134 10.75 28.80 19.34
N SER A 135 9.70 28.28 20.00
CA SER A 135 8.64 29.08 20.66
C SER A 135 7.89 30.04 19.72
N LEU A 136 8.05 29.90 18.39
CA LEU A 136 7.35 30.71 17.39
C LEU A 136 6.01 30.08 16.99
N ALA A 137 5.12 30.95 16.49
CA ALA A 137 3.85 30.47 15.90
C ALA A 137 4.11 29.67 14.62
N TRP A 138 3.19 28.78 14.27
CA TRP A 138 3.35 27.85 13.16
C TRP A 138 3.38 28.51 11.77
N ASP A 139 2.82 29.70 11.65
CA ASP A 139 2.82 30.55 10.45
C ASP A 139 4.13 31.34 10.26
N GLN A 140 5.04 31.26 11.24
CA GLN A 140 6.33 31.93 11.19
C GLN A 140 7.43 30.97 10.72
N PRO A 141 8.46 31.47 10.00
CA PRO A 141 9.61 30.68 9.60
C PRO A 141 10.31 30.06 10.82
N VAL A 142 11.01 28.95 10.62
CA VAL A 142 11.75 28.28 11.70
C VAL A 142 12.99 29.06 12.07
N THR A 143 13.24 29.25 13.39
CA THR A 143 14.52 29.74 13.87
C THR A 143 15.57 28.63 13.70
N LYS A 144 16.59 28.92 12.91
CA LYS A 144 17.70 28.01 12.63
C LYS A 144 18.47 27.61 13.89
N GLY A 145 19.04 26.42 13.89
CA GLY A 145 19.86 25.91 14.99
C GLY A 145 19.05 25.48 16.23
N LYS A 146 17.76 25.28 16.10
CA LYS A 146 16.89 24.75 17.16
C LYS A 146 16.62 23.26 16.98
N MET A 147 16.42 22.56 18.08
CA MET A 147 16.22 21.11 18.08
C MET A 147 14.81 20.74 17.58
N LEU A 148 14.74 19.68 16.76
CA LEU A 148 13.50 19.03 16.38
C LEU A 148 12.96 18.24 17.57
N GLN A 149 11.76 18.56 18.05
CA GLN A 149 11.13 17.86 19.18
C GLN A 149 10.39 16.59 18.74
N LYS A 150 9.60 16.71 17.67
CA LYS A 150 8.81 15.60 17.10
C LYS A 150 8.37 15.98 15.70
N VAL A 151 7.87 14.98 14.97
CA VAL A 151 7.17 15.14 13.71
C VAL A 151 5.71 14.71 13.85
N THR A 152 4.83 15.33 13.09
CA THR A 152 3.42 14.93 12.95
C THR A 152 3.14 14.68 11.49
N VAL A 153 2.51 13.55 11.18
CA VAL A 153 2.18 13.21 9.79
C VAL A 153 0.76 13.64 9.48
N ALA A 154 0.59 14.35 8.38
CA ALA A 154 -0.68 14.85 7.89
C ALA A 154 -1.10 14.11 6.62
N TRP A 155 -2.40 13.79 6.51
CA TRP A 155 -3.00 13.29 5.29
C TRP A 155 -3.17 14.41 4.25
N ALA A 156 -3.13 14.09 2.96
CA ALA A 156 -3.41 15.03 1.87
C ALA A 156 -4.75 15.78 2.04
N GLY A 157 -5.80 15.09 2.49
CA GLY A 157 -7.10 15.72 2.76
C GLY A 157 -7.12 16.66 3.97
N SER A 158 -6.09 16.64 4.82
CA SER A 158 -5.99 17.56 5.97
C SER A 158 -4.91 18.64 5.81
N LEU A 159 -4.04 18.52 4.82
CA LEU A 159 -2.98 19.48 4.53
C LEU A 159 -3.11 19.98 3.10
N THR A 160 -3.46 21.22 2.91
CA THR A 160 -3.68 21.84 1.59
C THR A 160 -2.84 23.10 1.45
N VAL A 161 -2.57 23.52 0.22
CA VAL A 161 -1.89 24.78 -0.02
C VAL A 161 -2.85 25.94 0.28
N GLY A 162 -2.52 26.76 1.26
CA GLY A 162 -3.32 27.93 1.64
C GLY A 162 -3.04 29.15 0.77
N ASP A 163 -1.79 29.35 0.36
CA ASP A 163 -1.36 30.45 -0.49
C ASP A 163 -0.16 30.03 -1.34
N TRP A 164 -0.14 30.50 -2.60
CA TRP A 164 0.91 30.22 -3.57
C TRP A 164 1.79 31.44 -3.81
N ASP A 165 3.07 31.22 -4.07
CA ASP A 165 3.94 32.28 -4.57
C ASP A 165 3.68 32.50 -6.08
N THR A 166 2.98 33.59 -6.37
CA THR A 166 2.62 34.00 -7.74
C THR A 166 3.53 35.10 -8.29
N GLY A 167 4.57 35.49 -7.57
CA GLY A 167 5.51 36.53 -7.97
C GLY A 167 6.42 36.06 -9.08
N LEU A 168 6.22 36.49 -10.35
CA LEU A 168 6.98 36.06 -11.52
C LEU A 168 8.50 36.20 -11.38
N ASN A 169 8.99 37.10 -10.50
CA ASN A 169 10.41 37.32 -10.23
C ASN A 169 10.87 36.65 -8.92
N SER A 170 10.00 35.91 -8.26
CA SER A 170 10.36 35.20 -7.02
C SER A 170 11.16 33.93 -7.34
N LYS A 171 12.14 33.61 -6.51
CA LYS A 171 12.88 32.34 -6.60
C LYS A 171 11.99 31.13 -6.28
N THR A 172 10.91 31.35 -5.55
CA THR A 172 9.95 30.34 -5.10
C THR A 172 8.63 30.41 -5.90
N TYR A 173 8.66 31.01 -7.12
CA TYR A 173 7.50 31.06 -7.98
C TYR A 173 6.88 29.66 -8.20
N GLY A 174 5.57 29.56 -8.03
CA GLY A 174 4.84 28.30 -8.17
C GLY A 174 4.97 27.35 -6.97
N GLN A 175 5.68 27.72 -5.92
CA GLN A 175 5.75 26.95 -4.68
C GLN A 175 4.74 27.43 -3.63
N PRO A 176 4.33 26.58 -2.69
CA PRO A 176 3.48 26.99 -1.58
C PRO A 176 4.15 28.04 -0.71
N LYS A 177 3.49 29.20 -0.55
CA LYS A 177 3.90 30.25 0.35
C LYS A 177 3.40 30.00 1.77
N MET A 178 2.28 29.33 1.90
CA MET A 178 1.68 28.97 3.17
C MET A 178 0.88 27.69 3.03
N TRP A 179 1.05 26.76 3.94
CA TRP A 179 0.23 25.56 4.07
C TRP A 179 -0.91 25.79 5.03
N GLN A 180 -2.04 25.13 4.82
CA GLN A 180 -3.18 25.13 5.71
C GLN A 180 -3.46 23.70 6.19
N TYR A 181 -3.37 23.50 7.51
CA TYR A 181 -3.61 22.20 8.14
C TYR A 181 -4.92 22.22 8.92
N ALA A 182 -5.78 21.25 8.62
CA ALA A 182 -7.01 20.99 9.35
C ALA A 182 -6.72 20.04 10.52
N GLU A 183 -6.40 20.59 11.68
CA GLU A 183 -6.17 19.83 12.90
C GLU A 183 -7.49 19.35 13.49
N ARG A 184 -7.59 18.05 13.77
CA ARG A 184 -8.72 17.48 14.51
C ARG A 184 -8.41 17.49 16.00
N LEU A 185 -9.27 18.10 16.77
CA LEU A 185 -9.16 18.16 18.22
C LEU A 185 -9.83 16.93 18.87
N PRO A 186 -9.44 16.56 20.11
CA PRO A 186 -10.02 15.39 20.80
C PRO A 186 -11.54 15.47 21.01
N ASN A 187 -12.12 16.68 21.05
CA ASN A 187 -13.56 16.91 21.16
C ASN A 187 -14.34 16.72 19.84
N GLY A 188 -13.65 16.27 18.77
CA GLY A 188 -14.25 16.08 17.44
C GLY A 188 -14.35 17.36 16.60
N SER A 189 -14.06 18.56 17.15
CA SER A 189 -13.99 19.77 16.36
C SER A 189 -12.71 19.82 15.53
N SER A 190 -12.69 20.62 14.46
CA SER A 190 -11.49 20.87 13.66
C SER A 190 -11.18 22.36 13.67
N ARG A 191 -9.88 22.69 13.70
CA ARG A 191 -9.39 24.06 13.49
C ARG A 191 -8.44 24.07 12.31
N ARG A 192 -8.42 25.17 11.56
CA ARG A 192 -7.45 25.41 10.50
C ARG A 192 -6.28 26.19 11.07
N VAL A 193 -5.08 25.68 10.81
CA VAL A 193 -3.83 26.29 11.25
C VAL A 193 -2.99 26.56 10.00
N ASN A 194 -2.50 27.79 9.87
CA ASN A 194 -1.55 28.11 8.81
C ASN A 194 -0.15 27.68 9.25
N ILE A 195 0.58 27.08 8.34
CA ILE A 195 1.92 26.54 8.62
C ILE A 195 2.89 27.07 7.57
N HIS A 196 4.01 27.62 8.04
CA HIS A 196 5.09 28.09 7.17
C HIS A 196 5.75 26.90 6.45
N PRO A 197 6.17 27.02 5.17
CA PRO A 197 6.81 25.96 4.41
C PRO A 197 8.05 25.35 5.07
N ASP A 198 8.80 26.11 5.85
CA ASP A 198 9.95 25.59 6.61
C ASP A 198 9.55 24.46 7.57
N ARG A 199 8.32 24.48 8.07
CA ARG A 199 7.79 23.50 9.03
C ARG A 199 7.09 22.31 8.37
N VAL A 200 7.06 22.28 7.04
CA VAL A 200 6.38 21.23 6.28
C VAL A 200 7.34 20.59 5.30
N PHE A 201 7.49 19.29 5.37
CA PHE A 201 8.10 18.50 4.30
C PHE A 201 7.01 17.67 3.62
N ILE A 202 6.98 17.69 2.31
CA ILE A 202 6.01 16.92 1.52
C ILE A 202 6.70 15.67 0.99
N LEU A 203 6.11 14.53 1.28
CA LEU A 203 6.48 13.25 0.72
C LEU A 203 5.49 12.92 -0.40
N GLY A 204 5.97 12.72 -1.63
CA GLY A 204 5.15 12.53 -2.81
C GLY A 204 4.86 13.81 -3.57
N ASP A 205 3.85 13.77 -4.45
CA ASP A 205 3.53 14.87 -5.36
C ASP A 205 2.16 15.47 -5.02
N TYR A 206 2.14 16.78 -4.76
CA TYR A 206 0.93 17.57 -4.49
C TYR A 206 0.40 18.30 -5.72
N SER A 207 0.99 18.08 -6.90
CA SER A 207 0.49 18.61 -8.16
C SER A 207 -0.88 18.02 -8.50
N GLU A 208 -1.69 18.76 -9.25
CA GLU A 208 -3.01 18.28 -9.63
C GLU A 208 -2.95 17.12 -10.63
N ASP A 209 -1.88 17.04 -11.40
CA ASP A 209 -1.64 15.98 -12.38
C ASP A 209 -1.03 14.70 -11.76
N ALA A 210 -0.73 14.71 -10.46
CA ALA A 210 -0.18 13.56 -9.76
C ALA A 210 -1.14 12.37 -9.77
N ILE A 211 -0.64 11.18 -10.08
CA ILE A 211 -1.40 9.94 -10.08
C ILE A 211 -1.10 9.18 -8.78
N GLY A 212 -2.14 8.93 -8.00
CA GLY A 212 -2.02 8.16 -6.77
C GLY A 212 -1.81 6.66 -7.02
N PHE A 213 -1.15 5.98 -6.09
CA PHE A 213 -0.86 4.54 -6.18
C PHE A 213 -2.12 3.67 -6.38
N LEU A 214 -3.22 3.99 -5.71
CA LEU A 214 -4.48 3.25 -5.80
C LEU A 214 -5.34 3.67 -7.01
N GLU A 215 -5.06 4.81 -7.62
CA GLU A 215 -5.91 5.42 -8.64
C GLU A 215 -6.03 4.57 -9.92
N PRO A 216 -4.94 4.00 -10.49
CA PRO A 216 -5.05 3.15 -11.69
C PRO A 216 -5.90 1.90 -11.49
N ALA A 217 -5.95 1.38 -10.25
CA ALA A 217 -6.72 0.20 -9.89
C ALA A 217 -8.10 0.51 -9.26
N TYR A 218 -8.47 1.78 -9.11
CA TYR A 218 -9.65 2.20 -8.37
C TYR A 218 -10.93 1.50 -8.83
N ASN A 219 -11.21 1.49 -10.13
CA ASN A 219 -12.41 0.86 -10.67
C ASN A 219 -12.44 -0.65 -10.41
N ALA A 220 -11.29 -1.32 -10.48
CA ALA A 220 -11.18 -2.75 -10.21
C ALA A 220 -11.44 -3.05 -8.72
N PHE A 221 -10.91 -2.25 -7.81
CA PHE A 221 -11.19 -2.38 -6.38
C PHE A 221 -12.67 -2.17 -6.04
N VAL A 222 -13.29 -1.13 -6.60
CA VAL A 222 -14.73 -0.90 -6.41
C VAL A 222 -15.55 -2.04 -7.01
N SER A 223 -15.15 -2.62 -8.13
CA SER A 223 -15.82 -3.78 -8.73
C SER A 223 -15.69 -5.02 -7.86
N LEU A 224 -14.54 -5.25 -7.21
CA LEU A 224 -14.37 -6.34 -6.25
C LEU A 224 -15.35 -6.20 -5.08
N GLU A 225 -15.48 -5.02 -4.48
CA GLU A 225 -16.45 -4.75 -3.42
C GLU A 225 -17.91 -4.96 -3.87
N LYS A 226 -18.24 -4.52 -5.10
CA LYS A 226 -19.58 -4.74 -5.68
C LYS A 226 -19.88 -6.23 -5.87
N VAL A 227 -18.92 -7.02 -6.36
CA VAL A 227 -19.09 -8.47 -6.56
C VAL A 227 -19.21 -9.18 -5.21
N GLU A 228 -18.40 -8.83 -4.23
CA GLU A 228 -18.41 -9.40 -2.89
C GLU A 228 -19.75 -9.10 -2.19
N GLY A 229 -20.14 -7.82 -2.13
CA GLY A 229 -21.41 -7.40 -1.53
C GLY A 229 -22.64 -7.95 -2.23
N GLY A 230 -22.64 -7.90 -3.58
CA GLY A 230 -23.74 -8.44 -4.40
C GLY A 230 -23.89 -9.96 -4.28
N SER A 231 -22.79 -10.68 -4.18
CA SER A 231 -22.79 -12.13 -3.93
C SER A 231 -23.39 -12.47 -2.58
N GLY A 232 -22.99 -11.75 -1.52
CA GLY A 232 -23.54 -11.90 -0.17
C GLY A 232 -25.04 -11.60 -0.12
N GLU A 233 -25.47 -10.50 -0.75
CA GLU A 233 -26.87 -10.14 -0.83
C GLU A 233 -27.71 -11.17 -1.61
N SER A 234 -27.18 -11.65 -2.74
CA SER A 234 -27.82 -12.71 -3.53
C SER A 234 -27.98 -14.00 -2.73
N PHE A 235 -26.96 -14.40 -1.97
CA PHE A 235 -27.06 -15.54 -1.06
C PHE A 235 -28.16 -15.35 0.00
N LEU A 236 -28.20 -14.20 0.66
CA LEU A 236 -29.22 -13.89 1.67
C LEU A 236 -30.63 -13.90 1.08
N LYS A 237 -30.83 -13.31 -0.11
CA LYS A 237 -32.12 -13.29 -0.80
C LYS A 237 -32.58 -14.69 -1.21
N ASN A 238 -31.66 -15.55 -1.64
CA ASN A 238 -32.00 -16.95 -1.95
C ASN A 238 -32.25 -17.81 -0.70
N ALA A 239 -31.54 -17.52 0.40
CA ALA A 239 -31.77 -18.18 1.69
C ALA A 239 -33.13 -17.78 2.29
N ALA A 240 -33.58 -16.56 2.08
CA ALA A 240 -34.86 -16.03 2.54
C ALA A 240 -35.99 -16.40 1.56
N ARG A 241 -36.31 -17.65 1.41
CA ARG A 241 -37.39 -18.20 0.56
C ARG A 241 -38.45 -17.19 0.16
N GLN A 242 -38.28 -16.52 -0.99
CA GLN A 242 -39.31 -15.64 -1.56
C GLN A 242 -40.42 -16.50 -2.16
N LEU A 243 -41.63 -16.23 -1.79
CA LEU A 243 -42.78 -17.00 -2.25
C LEU A 243 -43.62 -16.18 -3.26
N ASN A 244 -43.95 -16.81 -4.39
CA ASN A 244 -44.92 -16.32 -5.31
C ASN A 244 -46.27 -17.01 -4.99
N ILE A 245 -47.27 -16.25 -4.58
CA ILE A 245 -48.63 -16.74 -4.33
C ILE A 245 -49.46 -16.32 -5.53
N ASN A 246 -49.85 -17.28 -6.34
CA ASN A 246 -50.71 -17.02 -7.49
C ASN A 246 -52.13 -17.52 -7.19
N PHE A 247 -53.07 -16.61 -7.26
CA PHE A 247 -54.47 -16.92 -7.07
C PHE A 247 -55.13 -17.31 -8.39
N ASP A 248 -56.05 -18.26 -8.35
CA ASP A 248 -56.82 -18.65 -9.52
C ASP A 248 -57.68 -17.46 -10.02
N LYS A 249 -57.92 -17.41 -11.34
CA LYS A 249 -58.66 -16.32 -11.97
C LYS A 249 -60.09 -16.15 -11.41
N GLU A 250 -60.66 -17.20 -10.83
CA GLU A 250 -61.99 -17.23 -10.21
C GLU A 250 -61.97 -16.82 -8.72
N ALA A 251 -60.78 -16.72 -8.12
CA ALA A 251 -60.62 -16.31 -6.73
C ALA A 251 -61.02 -14.83 -6.55
N ARG A 252 -62.02 -14.59 -5.74
CA ARG A 252 -62.42 -13.23 -5.35
C ARG A 252 -61.60 -12.80 -4.16
N LEU A 253 -60.58 -11.97 -4.41
CA LEU A 253 -59.65 -11.49 -3.37
C LEU A 253 -60.36 -10.72 -2.25
N ASP A 254 -61.47 -10.05 -2.55
CA ASP A 254 -62.31 -9.34 -1.58
C ASP A 254 -63.04 -10.33 -0.63
N GLU A 255 -63.46 -11.50 -1.10
CA GLU A 255 -64.05 -12.54 -0.25
C GLU A 255 -62.99 -13.21 0.63
N ILE A 256 -61.78 -13.40 0.11
CA ILE A 256 -60.65 -13.91 0.85
C ILE A 256 -60.23 -12.93 1.96
N ALA A 257 -60.16 -11.64 1.67
CA ALA A 257 -59.85 -10.60 2.66
C ALA A 257 -60.87 -10.59 3.78
N ARG A 258 -62.21 -10.65 3.44
CA ARG A 258 -63.27 -10.74 4.42
C ARG A 258 -63.23 -12.01 5.26
N ALA A 259 -62.87 -13.14 4.67
CA ALA A 259 -62.65 -14.39 5.40
C ALA A 259 -61.53 -14.30 6.43
N HIS A 260 -60.51 -13.50 6.15
CA HIS A 260 -59.44 -13.18 7.09
C HIS A 260 -59.78 -12.01 8.04
N GLY A 261 -60.95 -11.38 7.88
CA GLY A 261 -61.38 -10.26 8.74
C GLY A 261 -60.66 -8.96 8.50
N VAL A 262 -60.12 -8.75 7.30
CA VAL A 262 -59.31 -7.58 6.91
C VAL A 262 -59.80 -6.94 5.61
N ASP A 263 -59.38 -5.72 5.36
CA ASP A 263 -59.64 -5.07 4.09
C ASP A 263 -58.70 -5.61 2.99
N TYR A 264 -59.11 -5.49 1.73
CA TYR A 264 -58.36 -5.92 0.58
C TYR A 264 -56.91 -5.34 0.57
N SER A 265 -56.71 -4.10 1.00
CA SER A 265 -55.41 -3.43 1.11
C SER A 265 -54.47 -4.06 2.15
N GLU A 266 -55.02 -4.75 3.16
CA GLU A 266 -54.27 -5.36 4.26
C GLU A 266 -53.90 -6.84 3.97
N LEU A 267 -54.50 -7.41 2.91
CA LEU A 267 -54.27 -8.82 2.54
C LEU A 267 -52.82 -9.12 2.27
N SER A 268 -52.08 -8.18 1.67
CA SER A 268 -50.63 -8.32 1.42
C SER A 268 -49.84 -8.43 2.70
N GLU A 269 -50.21 -7.75 3.77
CA GLU A 269 -49.53 -7.77 5.07
C GLU A 269 -49.71 -9.13 5.78
N ILE A 270 -50.92 -9.73 5.64
CA ILE A 270 -51.16 -11.07 6.18
C ILE A 270 -50.28 -12.11 5.51
N TYR A 271 -50.20 -12.09 4.18
CA TYR A 271 -49.33 -13.03 3.46
C TYR A 271 -47.85 -12.77 3.70
N ASP A 272 -47.44 -11.53 3.86
CA ASP A 272 -46.08 -11.20 4.27
C ASP A 272 -45.75 -11.76 5.67
N LYS A 273 -46.69 -11.65 6.61
CA LYS A 273 -46.57 -12.25 7.94
C LYS A 273 -46.45 -13.78 7.87
N VAL A 274 -47.27 -14.43 7.08
CA VAL A 274 -47.22 -15.89 6.86
C VAL A 274 -45.87 -16.29 6.22
N ALA A 275 -45.41 -15.55 5.22
CA ALA A 275 -44.10 -15.81 4.60
C ALA A 275 -42.95 -15.65 5.60
N ARG A 276 -43.01 -14.67 6.49
CA ARG A 276 -42.01 -14.51 7.57
C ARG A 276 -42.06 -15.66 8.57
N GLU A 277 -43.22 -16.11 8.97
CA GLU A 277 -43.38 -17.25 9.88
C GLU A 277 -42.88 -18.53 9.24
N MET A 278 -43.13 -18.74 7.94
CA MET A 278 -42.55 -19.88 7.19
C MET A 278 -41.02 -19.84 7.09
N ASN A 279 -40.42 -18.63 7.03
CA ASN A 279 -38.97 -18.51 6.99
C ASN A 279 -38.27 -18.73 8.34
N ILE A 280 -38.99 -18.63 9.44
CA ILE A 280 -38.50 -18.90 10.80
C ILE A 280 -38.51 -20.39 11.11
N GLY A 281 -39.45 -21.17 10.57
CA GLY A 281 -39.62 -22.61 10.82
C GLY A 281 -38.99 -23.50 9.74
N ASN A 282 -38.30 -24.56 10.15
CA ASN A 282 -37.73 -25.54 9.22
C ASN A 282 -38.77 -26.51 8.65
N ASP A 283 -39.89 -26.74 9.36
CA ASP A 283 -40.93 -27.73 9.04
C ASP A 283 -42.30 -27.07 8.98
N THR A 284 -42.49 -26.08 8.10
CA THR A 284 -43.76 -25.37 7.95
C THR A 284 -44.53 -25.94 6.76
N VAL A 285 -45.72 -26.40 6.99
CA VAL A 285 -46.67 -26.84 5.95
C VAL A 285 -47.62 -25.70 5.64
N LEU A 286 -47.65 -25.24 4.39
CA LEU A 286 -48.65 -24.27 3.92
C LEU A 286 -49.76 -25.01 3.17
N ILE A 287 -50.99 -24.92 3.68
CA ILE A 287 -52.16 -25.45 3.01
C ILE A 287 -52.89 -24.27 2.33
N THR A 288 -53.02 -24.32 1.00
CA THR A 288 -53.67 -23.28 0.21
C THR A 288 -54.88 -23.85 -0.50
N GLN A 289 -55.94 -23.05 -0.60
CA GLN A 289 -57.12 -23.35 -1.39
C GLN A 289 -57.37 -22.19 -2.38
N GLY A 290 -57.49 -22.49 -3.66
CA GLY A 290 -57.67 -21.50 -4.72
C GLY A 290 -56.42 -20.64 -4.99
N ALA A 291 -55.25 -21.08 -4.54
CA ALA A 291 -53.97 -20.46 -4.84
C ALA A 291 -52.85 -21.49 -4.98
N SER A 292 -51.90 -21.24 -5.83
CA SER A 292 -50.67 -22.00 -5.94
C SER A 292 -49.52 -21.17 -5.36
N VAL A 293 -48.66 -21.82 -4.59
CA VAL A 293 -47.49 -21.21 -3.99
C VAL A 293 -46.23 -21.85 -4.57
N ALA A 294 -45.35 -21.05 -5.12
CA ALA A 294 -44.06 -21.53 -5.66
C ALA A 294 -42.95 -20.66 -5.09
N PRO A 295 -41.80 -21.23 -4.72
CA PRO A 295 -40.63 -20.43 -4.36
C PRO A 295 -40.11 -19.69 -5.59
N ILE A 296 -39.82 -18.41 -5.43
CA ILE A 296 -39.06 -17.65 -6.43
C ILE A 296 -37.59 -17.98 -6.22
N VAL A 297 -37.08 -18.84 -7.10
CA VAL A 297 -35.65 -19.20 -7.08
C VAL A 297 -34.94 -18.38 -8.16
N ALA A 298 -34.10 -17.44 -7.77
CA ALA A 298 -33.18 -16.79 -8.69
C ALA A 298 -31.93 -17.69 -8.86
N ALA A 299 -31.56 -17.98 -10.09
CA ALA A 299 -30.29 -18.66 -10.34
C ALA A 299 -29.12 -17.77 -9.86
N VAL A 300 -28.37 -18.24 -8.87
CA VAL A 300 -27.19 -17.53 -8.40
C VAL A 300 -26.07 -17.85 -9.39
N SER A 301 -25.61 -16.83 -10.13
CA SER A 301 -24.40 -17.00 -10.95
C SER A 301 -23.17 -17.09 -10.06
N ASP A 302 -22.20 -17.94 -10.45
CA ASP A 302 -20.92 -18.01 -9.75
C ASP A 302 -20.17 -16.66 -9.85
N PRO A 303 -19.88 -15.98 -8.75
CA PRO A 303 -19.16 -14.70 -8.76
C PRO A 303 -17.65 -14.85 -9.00
N ALA A 304 -17.08 -16.06 -8.83
CA ALA A 304 -15.64 -16.29 -8.85
C ALA A 304 -14.95 -15.86 -10.16
N PRO A 305 -15.48 -16.13 -11.37
CA PRO A 305 -14.83 -15.65 -12.59
C PRO A 305 -14.75 -14.14 -12.68
N THR A 306 -15.84 -13.43 -12.35
CA THR A 306 -15.89 -11.96 -12.36
C THR A 306 -14.98 -11.36 -11.29
N TYR A 307 -14.97 -11.96 -10.10
CA TYR A 307 -14.06 -11.55 -9.02
C TYR A 307 -12.60 -11.68 -9.45
N ASN A 308 -12.21 -12.83 -10.03
CA ASN A 308 -10.83 -13.10 -10.44
C ASN A 308 -10.34 -12.14 -11.54
N VAL A 309 -11.16 -11.79 -12.51
CA VAL A 309 -10.80 -10.80 -13.56
C VAL A 309 -10.52 -9.44 -12.95
N ASN A 310 -11.40 -8.96 -12.05
CA ASN A 310 -11.20 -7.68 -11.37
C ASN A 310 -9.97 -7.72 -10.44
N LEU A 311 -9.72 -8.86 -9.78
CA LEU A 311 -8.56 -9.04 -8.92
C LEU A 311 -7.24 -8.97 -9.71
N GLN A 312 -7.18 -9.60 -10.89
CA GLN A 312 -6.02 -9.51 -11.78
C GLN A 312 -5.81 -8.08 -12.29
N THR A 313 -6.88 -7.38 -12.65
CA THR A 313 -6.81 -5.96 -13.07
C THR A 313 -6.34 -5.07 -11.93
N ALA A 314 -6.83 -5.30 -10.72
CA ALA A 314 -6.38 -4.56 -9.53
C ALA A 314 -4.91 -4.83 -9.25
N ALA A 315 -4.48 -6.09 -9.28
CA ALA A 315 -3.10 -6.51 -9.06
C ALA A 315 -2.13 -5.86 -10.08
N ALA A 316 -2.52 -5.85 -11.36
CA ALA A 316 -1.77 -5.17 -12.42
C ALA A 316 -1.71 -3.64 -12.22
N GLY A 317 -2.82 -3.02 -11.78
CA GLY A 317 -2.87 -1.57 -11.56
C GLY A 317 -2.02 -1.08 -10.39
N VAL A 318 -1.82 -1.91 -9.36
CA VAL A 318 -0.91 -1.61 -8.23
C VAL A 318 0.45 -2.27 -8.37
N ASP A 319 0.67 -3.06 -9.43
CA ASP A 319 1.90 -3.79 -9.69
C ASP A 319 2.34 -4.68 -8.51
N ILE A 320 1.41 -5.46 -7.97
CA ILE A 320 1.65 -6.46 -6.91
C ILE A 320 1.09 -7.80 -7.40
N PRO A 321 1.89 -8.89 -7.39
CA PRO A 321 1.39 -10.20 -7.77
C PRO A 321 0.13 -10.59 -7.01
N THR A 322 -0.87 -11.13 -7.71
CA THR A 322 -2.19 -11.45 -7.15
C THR A 322 -2.10 -12.30 -5.89
N ARG A 323 -1.19 -13.29 -5.85
CA ARG A 323 -1.00 -14.16 -4.69
C ARG A 323 -0.48 -13.42 -3.47
N ILE A 324 0.45 -12.49 -3.69
CA ILE A 324 0.95 -11.62 -2.62
C ILE A 324 -0.17 -10.70 -2.17
N LEU A 325 -0.92 -10.11 -3.10
CA LEU A 325 -2.01 -9.19 -2.80
C LEU A 325 -3.09 -9.83 -1.92
N VAL A 326 -3.47 -11.09 -2.22
CA VAL A 326 -4.49 -11.83 -1.44
C VAL A 326 -3.89 -12.55 -0.22
N GLY A 327 -2.58 -12.82 -0.22
CA GLY A 327 -1.91 -13.59 0.84
C GLY A 327 -2.05 -15.10 0.69
N ASN A 328 -2.38 -15.59 -0.50
CA ASN A 328 -2.50 -17.02 -0.78
C ASN A 328 -1.17 -17.59 -1.29
N GLN A 329 -0.47 -18.34 -0.45
CA GLN A 329 0.84 -18.94 -0.74
C GLN A 329 0.77 -20.41 -1.13
N GLN A 330 -0.35 -20.88 -1.66
CA GLN A 330 -0.45 -22.24 -2.16
C GLN A 330 0.39 -22.41 -3.44
N ALA A 331 1.21 -23.45 -3.52
CA ALA A 331 2.20 -23.78 -4.56
C ALA A 331 3.56 -23.07 -4.39
N GLU A 332 4.48 -23.78 -3.75
CA GLU A 332 5.78 -23.29 -3.26
C GLU A 332 6.65 -22.62 -4.35
N ARG A 333 6.79 -23.20 -5.54
CA ARG A 333 7.64 -22.65 -6.60
C ARG A 333 7.16 -21.32 -7.17
N SER A 334 5.86 -21.20 -7.48
CA SER A 334 5.33 -19.96 -8.04
C SER A 334 5.18 -18.87 -6.96
N SER A 335 5.08 -19.24 -5.68
CA SER A 335 5.13 -18.32 -4.55
C SER A 335 6.52 -17.68 -4.41
N THR A 336 7.57 -18.46 -4.67
CA THR A 336 8.96 -17.96 -4.62
C THR A 336 9.25 -16.94 -5.71
N GLU A 337 8.79 -17.18 -6.95
CA GLU A 337 8.98 -16.23 -8.05
C GLU A 337 8.18 -14.93 -7.85
N ASP A 338 6.92 -15.03 -7.39
CA ASP A 338 6.11 -13.86 -7.02
C ASP A 338 6.77 -13.04 -5.90
N GLN A 339 7.39 -13.71 -4.92
CA GLN A 339 8.11 -13.07 -3.84
C GLN A 339 9.38 -12.36 -4.32
N LYS A 340 10.17 -12.99 -5.20
CA LYS A 340 11.35 -12.37 -5.81
C LYS A 340 10.97 -11.14 -6.62
N TYR A 341 9.92 -11.24 -7.45
CA TYR A 341 9.41 -10.10 -8.21
C TYR A 341 9.02 -8.94 -7.28
N PHE A 342 8.25 -9.24 -6.23
CA PHE A 342 7.81 -8.22 -5.29
C PHE A 342 8.96 -7.60 -4.49
N ASN A 343 9.96 -8.41 -4.10
CA ASN A 343 11.17 -7.91 -3.46
C ASN A 343 11.96 -6.98 -4.37
N ALA A 344 12.16 -7.37 -5.64
CA ALA A 344 12.85 -6.53 -6.63
C ALA A 344 12.13 -5.19 -6.85
N ARG A 345 10.79 -5.20 -6.91
CA ARG A 345 9.98 -3.99 -6.99
C ARG A 345 10.14 -3.11 -5.76
N CYS A 346 10.09 -3.70 -4.56
CA CYS A 346 10.30 -2.96 -3.31
C CYS A 346 11.72 -2.40 -3.22
N GLN A 347 12.73 -3.14 -3.69
CA GLN A 347 14.11 -2.66 -3.73
C GLN A 347 14.26 -1.46 -4.68
N SER A 348 13.68 -1.52 -5.88
CA SER A 348 13.66 -0.37 -6.80
C SER A 348 12.99 0.85 -6.16
N ARG A 349 11.86 0.65 -5.46
CA ARG A 349 11.15 1.72 -4.77
C ARG A 349 11.96 2.33 -3.61
N ARG A 350 12.79 1.53 -2.93
CA ARG A 350 13.69 2.04 -1.87
C ARG A 350 14.71 3.05 -2.41
N VAL A 351 15.11 2.92 -3.68
CA VAL A 351 15.98 3.93 -4.32
C VAL A 351 15.28 5.29 -4.39
N ASP A 352 14.01 5.31 -4.81
CA ASP A 352 13.22 6.55 -4.85
C ASP A 352 13.02 7.12 -3.44
N LEU A 353 12.75 6.25 -2.46
CA LEU A 353 12.62 6.64 -1.06
C LEU A 353 13.93 7.21 -0.49
N ALA A 354 15.09 6.69 -0.92
CA ALA A 354 16.39 7.19 -0.49
C ALA A 354 16.58 8.65 -0.89
N PHE A 355 16.25 9.01 -2.14
CA PHE A 355 16.30 10.40 -2.59
C PHE A 355 15.37 11.32 -1.77
N GLU A 356 14.16 10.87 -1.46
CA GLU A 356 13.24 11.65 -0.63
C GLU A 356 13.72 11.80 0.83
N ILE A 357 14.42 10.79 1.34
CA ILE A 357 15.06 10.86 2.67
C ILE A 357 16.25 11.82 2.64
N GLU A 358 17.04 11.82 1.56
CA GLU A 358 18.13 12.77 1.35
C GLU A 358 17.62 14.21 1.27
N ASP A 359 16.53 14.47 0.52
CA ASP A 359 15.87 15.78 0.46
C ASP A 359 15.35 16.23 1.82
N PHE A 360 14.81 15.29 2.61
CA PHE A 360 14.42 15.59 3.99
C PHE A 360 15.64 15.94 4.86
N CYS A 361 16.73 15.19 4.72
CA CYS A 361 17.98 15.45 5.43
C CYS A 361 18.54 16.84 5.07
N ASP A 362 18.53 17.23 3.79
CA ASP A 362 18.94 18.56 3.33
C ASP A 362 18.11 19.66 3.97
N LYS A 363 16.78 19.46 4.04
CA LYS A 363 15.92 20.39 4.75
C LYS A 363 16.28 20.54 6.24
N ILE A 364 16.62 19.46 6.91
CA ILE A 364 17.02 19.47 8.33
C ILE A 364 18.38 20.15 8.50
N ILE A 365 19.30 19.98 7.55
CA ILE A 365 20.60 20.67 7.49
C ILE A 365 20.40 22.16 7.23
N ASP A 366 19.55 22.56 6.29
CA ASP A 366 19.24 23.96 5.97
C ASP A 366 18.64 24.71 7.18
N LEU A 367 17.87 24.00 8.00
CA LEU A 367 17.34 24.51 9.27
C LEU A 367 18.40 24.50 10.39
N GLN A 368 19.61 24.01 10.13
CA GLN A 368 20.70 23.87 11.11
C GLN A 368 20.31 23.04 12.34
N ILE A 369 19.46 22.04 12.16
CA ILE A 369 19.09 21.07 13.20
C ILE A 369 20.17 20.00 13.30
N VAL A 370 20.76 19.62 12.16
CA VAL A 370 21.95 18.78 12.03
C VAL A 370 23.02 19.57 11.30
N ASP A 371 24.29 19.32 11.62
CA ASP A 371 25.41 19.99 10.98
C ASP A 371 25.46 19.65 9.48
N SER A 372 26.06 20.54 8.68
CA SER A 372 26.27 20.30 7.25
C SER A 372 27.36 19.22 7.04
N VAL A 373 27.14 18.38 6.03
CA VAL A 373 28.08 17.37 5.58
C VAL A 373 28.32 17.55 4.08
N SER A 374 29.52 17.19 3.61
CA SER A 374 29.88 17.36 2.20
C SER A 374 29.19 16.33 1.30
N GLN A 375 28.99 15.11 1.79
CA GLN A 375 28.45 14.01 1.05
C GLN A 375 27.72 13.07 2.02
N LYS A 376 26.57 12.55 1.64
CA LYS A 376 25.76 11.65 2.43
C LYS A 376 25.09 10.63 1.53
N ALA A 377 24.86 9.44 2.05
CA ALA A 377 24.12 8.40 1.37
C ALA A 377 23.10 7.75 2.32
N VAL A 378 22.02 7.23 1.74
CA VAL A 378 21.00 6.47 2.46
C VAL A 378 21.12 5.00 2.08
N ILE A 379 21.41 4.17 3.06
CA ILE A 379 21.61 2.75 2.88
C ILE A 379 20.46 1.96 3.48
N TRP A 380 20.11 0.87 2.81
CA TRP A 380 19.09 -0.09 3.23
C TRP A 380 19.65 -1.50 3.20
N ASP A 381 19.25 -2.34 4.14
CA ASP A 381 19.49 -3.78 4.07
C ASP A 381 18.85 -4.37 2.82
N ASP A 382 19.52 -5.37 2.21
CA ASP A 382 18.95 -6.05 1.03
C ASP A 382 17.68 -6.83 1.41
N LEU A 383 16.61 -6.63 0.65
CA LEU A 383 15.34 -7.37 0.80
C LEU A 383 15.43 -8.82 0.35
N ASN A 384 16.45 -9.16 -0.43
CA ASN A 384 16.74 -10.50 -0.92
C ASN A 384 17.86 -11.20 -0.12
N GLU A 385 18.14 -10.69 1.09
CA GLU A 385 19.14 -11.35 1.93
C GLU A 385 18.82 -12.84 2.08
N GLN A 386 19.82 -13.64 1.67
CA GLN A 386 19.67 -15.09 1.68
C GLN A 386 19.50 -15.59 3.11
N THR A 387 18.57 -16.49 3.31
CA THR A 387 18.43 -17.16 4.60
C THR A 387 19.72 -17.90 4.96
N GLY A 388 20.01 -18.08 6.24
CA GLY A 388 21.20 -18.82 6.68
C GLY A 388 21.33 -20.21 6.00
N THR A 389 20.19 -20.86 5.71
CA THR A 389 20.16 -22.14 4.98
C THR A 389 20.56 -21.97 3.51
N GLU A 390 20.13 -20.89 2.85
CA GLU A 390 20.52 -20.59 1.47
C GLU A 390 22.00 -20.20 1.38
N LYS A 391 22.49 -19.39 2.32
CA LYS A 391 23.93 -19.04 2.43
C LYS A 391 24.79 -20.31 2.58
N LEU A 392 24.40 -21.22 3.47
CA LEU A 392 25.11 -22.51 3.65
C LEU A 392 25.00 -23.41 2.41
N THR A 393 23.87 -23.42 1.73
CA THR A 393 23.68 -24.20 0.49
C THR A 393 24.54 -23.67 -0.64
N ASN A 394 24.65 -22.35 -0.79
CA ASN A 394 25.52 -21.71 -1.77
C ASN A 394 26.98 -22.00 -1.47
N ALA A 395 27.42 -21.84 -0.23
CA ALA A 395 28.78 -22.16 0.19
C ALA A 395 29.13 -23.65 -0.06
N LYS A 396 28.19 -24.56 0.23
CA LYS A 396 28.32 -25.98 -0.10
C LYS A 396 28.48 -26.20 -1.61
N THR A 397 27.66 -25.56 -2.44
CA THR A 397 27.71 -25.63 -3.90
C THR A 397 29.06 -25.12 -4.42
N MET A 398 29.57 -24.01 -3.88
CA MET A 398 30.93 -23.49 -4.20
C MET A 398 32.03 -24.49 -3.83
N GLY A 399 31.92 -25.16 -2.67
CA GLY A 399 32.80 -26.24 -2.25
C GLY A 399 32.76 -27.46 -3.18
N GLU A 400 31.57 -27.87 -3.59
CA GLU A 400 31.36 -28.97 -4.55
C GLU A 400 31.95 -28.65 -5.93
N ILE A 401 31.83 -27.41 -6.43
CA ILE A 401 32.51 -26.95 -7.65
C ILE A 401 34.01 -27.04 -7.53
N ASN A 402 34.59 -26.54 -6.44
CA ASN A 402 36.01 -26.63 -6.19
C ASN A 402 36.49 -28.08 -6.15
N GLN A 403 35.77 -28.98 -5.49
CA GLN A 403 36.11 -30.41 -5.43
C GLN A 403 36.07 -31.05 -6.82
N THR A 404 35.09 -30.67 -7.66
CA THR A 404 34.98 -31.17 -9.03
C THR A 404 36.16 -30.69 -9.88
N MET A 405 36.56 -29.43 -9.77
CA MET A 405 37.71 -28.87 -10.50
C MET A 405 39.03 -29.51 -10.06
N GLN A 406 39.22 -29.69 -8.75
CA GLN A 406 40.42 -30.41 -8.25
C GLN A 406 40.43 -31.87 -8.74
N GLY A 407 39.28 -32.54 -8.84
CA GLY A 407 39.18 -33.87 -9.41
C GLY A 407 39.57 -33.94 -10.90
N SER A 408 39.46 -32.83 -11.63
CA SER A 408 39.86 -32.67 -13.03
C SER A 408 41.33 -32.19 -13.20
N GLY A 409 42.01 -31.84 -12.12
CA GLY A 409 43.38 -31.34 -12.12
C GLY A 409 43.46 -29.81 -12.34
N ASP A 410 42.34 -29.11 -12.25
CA ASP A 410 42.25 -27.65 -12.37
C ASP A 410 42.36 -26.95 -11.00
N GLU A 411 42.76 -25.67 -10.99
CA GLU A 411 42.78 -24.86 -9.79
C GLU A 411 41.33 -24.59 -9.28
N PRO A 412 41.11 -24.46 -7.96
CA PRO A 412 39.79 -24.17 -7.40
C PRO A 412 39.25 -22.83 -7.90
N ALA A 413 37.98 -22.82 -8.32
CA ALA A 413 37.31 -21.61 -8.82
C ALA A 413 37.06 -20.56 -7.74
N PHE A 414 36.83 -21.00 -6.48
CA PHE A 414 36.53 -20.14 -5.36
C PHE A 414 37.55 -20.27 -4.24
N THR A 415 37.97 -19.15 -3.69
CA THR A 415 38.87 -19.12 -2.53
C THR A 415 38.16 -19.53 -1.24
N ARG A 416 38.90 -19.94 -0.23
CA ARG A 416 38.39 -20.27 1.11
C ARG A 416 37.62 -19.06 1.73
N LYS A 417 38.14 -17.85 1.51
CA LYS A 417 37.58 -16.60 1.95
C LYS A 417 36.18 -16.36 1.31
N GLU A 418 36.04 -16.51 0.01
CA GLU A 418 34.78 -16.36 -0.72
C GLU A 418 33.69 -17.35 -0.26
N ILE A 419 34.13 -18.63 -0.01
CA ILE A 419 33.19 -19.65 0.50
C ILE A 419 32.71 -19.32 1.92
N ARG A 420 33.59 -18.82 2.78
CA ARG A 420 33.21 -18.38 4.15
C ARG A 420 32.28 -17.18 4.11
N THR A 421 32.59 -16.18 3.30
CA THR A 421 31.73 -15.01 3.10
C THR A 421 30.36 -15.43 2.56
N ALA A 422 30.31 -16.33 1.57
CA ALA A 422 29.06 -16.86 1.03
C ALA A 422 28.25 -17.66 2.09
N ALA A 423 28.92 -18.26 3.08
CA ALA A 423 28.28 -18.93 4.21
C ALA A 423 27.78 -17.95 5.29
N GLY A 424 28.12 -16.67 5.19
CA GLY A 424 27.73 -15.63 6.16
C GLY A 424 28.65 -15.55 7.39
N TYR A 425 29.90 -16.02 7.27
CA TYR A 425 30.92 -15.87 8.30
C TYR A 425 31.84 -14.71 7.94
N ASP A 426 32.10 -13.84 8.90
CA ASP A 426 33.05 -12.74 8.76
C ASP A 426 34.49 -13.26 8.52
N ASN A 427 35.31 -12.44 7.88
CA ASN A 427 36.66 -12.80 7.44
C ASN A 427 37.71 -12.76 8.54
N ASP A 428 37.34 -12.74 9.81
CA ASP A 428 38.31 -12.80 10.88
C ASP A 428 39.12 -14.07 10.81
N ASP A 429 40.43 -13.91 10.86
CA ASP A 429 41.49 -14.96 10.72
C ASP A 429 41.53 -15.92 11.92
N GLU A 430 40.40 -16.31 12.48
CA GLU A 430 40.37 -17.42 13.41
C GLU A 430 40.43 -18.73 12.64
N GLU A 431 41.62 -19.33 12.65
CA GLU A 431 41.81 -20.69 12.19
C GLU A 431 40.83 -21.63 12.89
N PRO A 432 40.16 -22.54 12.15
CA PRO A 432 39.32 -23.53 12.80
C PRO A 432 40.13 -24.33 13.80
N LEU A 433 39.69 -24.35 15.05
CA LEU A 433 40.23 -25.24 16.08
C LEU A 433 40.18 -26.68 15.55
N GLY A 434 41.35 -27.25 15.21
CA GLY A 434 41.42 -28.61 14.76
C GLY A 434 42.62 -28.94 13.88
N GLU A 435 43.81 -28.64 14.31
CA GLU A 435 45.01 -29.46 14.05
C GLU A 435 45.72 -29.62 15.39
N GLU A 436 45.30 -30.63 16.16
CA GLU A 436 46.17 -31.23 17.16
C GLU A 436 47.30 -31.92 16.38
N ASP A 437 48.49 -31.32 16.42
CA ASP A 437 49.74 -32.01 16.10
C ASP A 437 49.92 -33.14 17.14
N GLY A 438 49.40 -34.30 16.80
CA GLY A 438 49.82 -35.53 17.43
C GLY A 438 51.01 -36.07 16.65
N ASP A 439 52.19 -35.97 17.21
CA ASP A 439 53.26 -36.97 17.16
C ASP A 439 54.58 -36.35 17.64
N GLU A 440 54.75 -36.24 18.97
CA GLU A 440 56.09 -36.33 19.56
C GLU A 440 56.30 -37.79 19.97
N GLU A 441 56.98 -38.56 19.14
CA GLU A 441 57.56 -39.86 19.51
C GLU A 441 58.64 -39.65 20.56
N ASP A 442 58.37 -40.12 21.78
CA ASP A 442 59.38 -40.34 22.85
C ASP A 442 60.43 -41.34 22.40
N GLU A 443 61.60 -40.85 21.96
CA GLU A 443 62.84 -41.66 21.93
C GLU A 443 63.33 -41.87 23.38
N ALA A 444 62.96 -42.99 23.94
CA ALA A 444 63.57 -43.50 25.17
C ALA A 444 64.98 -43.98 24.87
N THR A 445 65.98 -43.21 25.20
CA THR A 445 67.38 -43.71 25.28
C THR A 445 67.57 -44.47 26.57
N ASP A 446 67.66 -45.75 26.41
CA ASP A 446 68.26 -46.71 27.35
C ASP A 446 69.74 -46.46 27.52
N SER A 447 70.26 -46.19 28.71
CA SER A 447 71.68 -46.40 29.01
C SER A 447 71.86 -46.92 30.46
N ALA A 448 72.18 -48.15 30.54
CA ALA A 448 72.68 -48.85 31.70
C ALA A 448 73.99 -48.26 32.22
N ALA A 449 74.14 -48.13 33.54
CA ALA A 449 75.20 -48.60 34.37
C ALA A 449 74.87 -48.33 35.84
#